data_cee2beb002d64deedbe6173cefab406e
#
_entry.id   cee2beb002d64deedbe6173cefab406e
#
_cell.length_a   1.000
_cell.length_b   1.000
_cell.length_c   1.000
_cell.angle_alpha   90.00
_cell.angle_beta   90.00
_cell.angle_gamma   90.00
#
_symmetry.space_group_name_H-M   'P 1'
#
loop_
_entity.id
_entity.type
_entity.pdbx_description
1 polymer ?
#
loop_
_entity_poly.entity_id
_entity_poly.type
_entity_poly.pdbx_seq_one_letter_code
_entity_poly.pdbx_strand_id
1 'polypeptide(L)'
;MITLGEVFETNDMIWNEHLDVRTITLGISLLDCITDDINKLNDNIYKKITETAKDLVKTGDEIGKEFGIPIVNKRISVTPIALIGNAACKTEEDFVSIARTLDKAAEVTGVNFIGGYSALVCKGSTPADKLLIRSIPRALKETEHICSSINLGSTRTGINMDAVRLMGEIIKEAAELTKERDSIGCAKLVVFCNAPDDNPFMAGAFHGVTEADKVINVGVSGPGVVRAVLKNSERDDFGTLCEKIKKTAFKITRIGQLVALEAEKRLGIPFGIVDLSLAPTPAIGDSIADIFYEMGLEHAGAPGTTAALALLNDQVKKGGVMASSYVGGLSGAFIPVSEDQGMINAVLDGALSLEKLEAMTCVCSVGLDMIAIPGNTSASTISGIIADEMAIGMINQKTTAVRLIPVVGKDIGEQAEFGGLLGYAPIMPVNKFSCEKFINRGGRIPAPIHSFKN
;
A
#
# COMPACT_ATOMS: atom_id res chain seq x y z
N MET A 1 32.91 10.34 12.64
CA MET A 1 33.83 9.23 12.33
C MET A 1 33.02 7.96 12.55
N ILE A 2 32.85 7.12 11.54
CA ILE A 2 32.12 5.86 11.66
C ILE A 2 32.97 4.89 12.47
N THR A 3 32.41 4.29 13.48
CA THR A 3 33.07 3.28 14.32
C THR A 3 32.92 1.88 13.72
N LEU A 4 33.84 0.96 14.05
CA LEU A 4 33.71 -0.45 13.65
C LEU A 4 32.42 -1.08 14.17
N GLY A 5 31.96 -0.66 15.35
CA GLY A 5 30.68 -1.12 15.93
C GLY A 5 29.48 -0.73 15.07
N GLU A 6 29.43 0.49 14.55
CA GLU A 6 28.36 0.96 13.66
C GLU A 6 28.36 0.23 12.31
N VAL A 7 29.55 -0.16 11.80
CA VAL A 7 29.65 -0.97 10.56
C VAL A 7 29.10 -2.38 10.80
N PHE A 8 29.46 -3.02 11.92
CA PHE A 8 28.94 -4.35 12.26
C PHE A 8 27.43 -4.32 12.49
N GLU A 9 26.93 -3.31 13.22
CA GLU A 9 25.50 -3.14 13.45
C GLU A 9 24.74 -3.00 12.12
N THR A 10 25.22 -2.18 11.18
CA THR A 10 24.58 -2.01 9.87
C THR A 10 24.57 -3.30 9.07
N ASN A 11 25.68 -4.06 9.09
CA ASN A 11 25.74 -5.37 8.43
C ASN A 11 24.75 -6.36 9.04
N ASP A 12 24.61 -6.37 10.36
CA ASP A 12 23.69 -7.26 11.07
C ASP A 12 22.22 -6.92 10.73
N MET A 13 21.89 -5.64 10.72
CA MET A 13 20.57 -5.14 10.27
C MET A 13 20.20 -5.64 8.88
N ILE A 14 21.14 -5.66 7.94
CA ILE A 14 20.89 -6.05 6.55
C ILE A 14 20.80 -7.58 6.41
N TRP A 15 21.79 -8.32 6.93
CA TRP A 15 21.94 -9.74 6.66
C TRP A 15 21.13 -10.66 7.56
N ASN A 16 20.94 -10.26 8.82
CA ASN A 16 20.30 -11.09 9.83
C ASN A 16 18.92 -10.57 10.26
N GLU A 17 18.66 -9.27 10.12
CA GLU A 17 17.45 -8.61 10.63
C GLU A 17 16.53 -8.10 9.51
N HIS A 18 16.80 -8.50 8.25
CA HIS A 18 15.97 -8.23 7.09
C HIS A 18 15.71 -6.74 6.78
N LEU A 19 16.67 -5.86 7.06
CA LEU A 19 16.59 -4.48 6.59
C LEU A 19 16.62 -4.45 5.07
N ASP A 20 15.62 -3.85 4.45
CA ASP A 20 15.61 -3.63 3.02
C ASP A 20 15.22 -2.20 2.62
N VAL A 21 15.64 -1.79 1.43
CA VAL A 21 14.98 -0.73 0.67
C VAL A 21 13.90 -1.41 -0.15
N ARG A 22 12.68 -1.33 0.34
CA ARG A 22 11.55 -2.03 -0.27
C ARG A 22 11.30 -1.56 -1.70
N THR A 23 11.50 -0.28 -1.97
CA THR A 23 11.29 0.25 -3.31
C THR A 23 12.04 1.56 -3.56
N ILE A 24 12.52 1.73 -4.79
CA ILE A 24 12.72 3.04 -5.41
C ILE A 24 11.56 3.23 -6.39
N THR A 25 10.74 4.25 -6.15
CA THR A 25 9.57 4.56 -6.98
C THR A 25 9.76 5.89 -7.69
N LEU A 26 9.66 5.87 -9.01
CA LEU A 26 9.70 7.06 -9.84
C LEU A 26 8.27 7.56 -10.08
N GLY A 27 7.94 8.71 -9.50
CA GLY A 27 6.72 9.45 -9.78
C GLY A 27 6.85 10.20 -11.11
N ILE A 28 5.87 10.09 -11.99
CA ILE A 28 5.85 10.74 -13.30
C ILE A 28 4.50 11.41 -13.51
N SER A 29 4.48 12.73 -13.69
CA SER A 29 3.29 13.45 -14.15
C SER A 29 3.00 13.13 -15.60
N LEU A 30 1.76 12.78 -15.92
CA LEU A 30 1.30 12.55 -17.28
C LEU A 30 0.41 13.67 -17.81
N LEU A 31 0.36 14.82 -17.13
CA LEU A 31 -0.52 15.95 -17.50
C LEU A 31 -0.21 16.50 -18.89
N ASP A 32 1.05 16.50 -19.31
CA ASP A 32 1.48 16.93 -20.63
C ASP A 32 1.22 15.91 -21.76
N CYS A 33 0.80 14.70 -21.39
CA CYS A 33 0.39 13.67 -22.35
C CYS A 33 -1.04 13.85 -22.88
N ILE A 34 -1.86 14.66 -22.20
CA ILE A 34 -3.31 14.79 -22.46
C ILE A 34 -3.59 15.22 -23.92
N THR A 35 -4.51 14.50 -24.55
CA THR A 35 -5.05 14.77 -25.87
C THR A 35 -6.46 14.18 -25.97
N ASP A 36 -7.21 14.48 -27.01
CA ASP A 36 -8.55 13.97 -27.30
C ASP A 36 -8.55 12.69 -28.19
N ASP A 37 -7.38 12.27 -28.65
CA ASP A 37 -7.17 11.06 -29.45
C ASP A 37 -6.53 9.96 -28.57
N ILE A 38 -7.20 8.82 -28.45
CA ILE A 38 -6.75 7.72 -27.60
C ILE A 38 -5.42 7.10 -28.06
N ASN A 39 -5.19 7.00 -29.37
CA ASN A 39 -3.95 6.43 -29.89
C ASN A 39 -2.78 7.36 -29.59
N LYS A 40 -2.97 8.66 -29.82
CA LYS A 40 -1.96 9.66 -29.49
C LYS A 40 -1.70 9.75 -27.99
N LEU A 41 -2.74 9.60 -27.16
CA LEU A 41 -2.60 9.55 -25.71
C LEU A 41 -1.72 8.36 -25.28
N ASN A 42 -2.01 7.17 -25.81
CA ASN A 42 -1.24 5.98 -25.55
C ASN A 42 0.24 6.13 -25.97
N ASP A 43 0.49 6.68 -27.16
CA ASP A 43 1.84 6.93 -27.66
C ASP A 43 2.61 7.92 -26.77
N ASN A 44 1.96 9.01 -26.34
CA ASN A 44 2.56 10.00 -25.44
C ASN A 44 2.90 9.39 -24.09
N ILE A 45 1.99 8.63 -23.49
CA ILE A 45 2.20 7.94 -22.21
C ILE A 45 3.38 6.97 -22.32
N TYR A 46 3.35 6.10 -23.33
CA TYR A 46 4.41 5.12 -23.55
C TYR A 46 5.78 5.77 -23.69
N LYS A 47 5.88 6.78 -24.55
CA LYS A 47 7.12 7.51 -24.78
C LYS A 47 7.63 8.18 -23.51
N LYS A 48 6.77 8.92 -22.81
CA LYS A 48 7.18 9.64 -21.59
C LYS A 48 7.69 8.69 -20.51
N ILE A 49 7.01 7.57 -20.27
CA ILE A 49 7.42 6.58 -19.27
C ILE A 49 8.73 5.93 -19.66
N THR A 50 8.84 5.40 -20.88
CA THR A 50 10.04 4.67 -21.33
C THR A 50 11.28 5.54 -21.41
N GLU A 51 11.15 6.82 -21.82
CA GLU A 51 12.26 7.76 -21.84
C GLU A 51 12.69 8.18 -20.43
N THR A 52 11.73 8.39 -19.52
CA THR A 52 12.00 8.87 -18.16
C THR A 52 12.58 7.77 -17.27
N ALA A 53 12.09 6.55 -17.38
CA ALA A 53 12.46 5.43 -16.51
C ALA A 53 13.56 4.52 -17.07
N LYS A 54 14.14 4.83 -18.24
CA LYS A 54 15.10 3.96 -18.94
C LYS A 54 16.28 3.47 -18.10
N ASP A 55 16.74 4.30 -17.15
CA ASP A 55 17.91 3.99 -16.33
C ASP A 55 17.54 3.62 -14.88
N LEU A 56 16.24 3.61 -14.52
CA LEU A 56 15.78 3.42 -13.13
C LEU A 56 16.21 2.07 -12.55
N VAL A 57 15.95 1.00 -13.25
CA VAL A 57 16.24 -0.37 -12.78
C VAL A 57 17.74 -0.59 -12.65
N LYS A 58 18.50 -0.23 -13.69
CA LYS A 58 19.96 -0.33 -13.68
C LYS A 58 20.57 0.46 -12.52
N THR A 59 20.14 1.71 -12.33
CA THR A 59 20.64 2.57 -11.25
C THR A 59 20.30 2.00 -9.87
N GLY A 60 19.07 1.50 -9.68
CA GLY A 60 18.69 0.83 -8.43
C GLY A 60 19.55 -0.40 -8.13
N ASP A 61 19.82 -1.24 -9.13
CA ASP A 61 20.67 -2.43 -8.97
C ASP A 61 22.13 -2.08 -8.66
N GLU A 62 22.66 -1.04 -9.30
CA GLU A 62 24.03 -0.56 -9.04
C GLU A 62 24.16 -0.01 -7.62
N ILE A 63 23.21 0.81 -7.16
CA ILE A 63 23.19 1.37 -5.78
C ILE A 63 23.10 0.22 -4.76
N GLY A 64 22.21 -0.74 -5.00
CA GLY A 64 22.06 -1.90 -4.12
C GLY A 64 23.36 -2.70 -3.97
N LYS A 65 24.05 -2.94 -5.08
CA LYS A 65 25.35 -3.63 -5.08
C LYS A 65 26.46 -2.84 -4.41
N GLU A 66 26.53 -1.54 -4.66
CA GLU A 66 27.58 -0.68 -4.10
C GLU A 66 27.44 -0.51 -2.60
N PHE A 67 26.21 -0.33 -2.10
CA PHE A 67 25.97 -0.14 -0.66
C PHE A 67 25.76 -1.45 0.09
N GLY A 68 25.65 -2.58 -0.62
CA GLY A 68 25.34 -3.87 0.00
C GLY A 68 23.94 -3.95 0.60
N ILE A 69 23.01 -3.06 0.18
CA ILE A 69 21.64 -2.96 0.69
C ILE A 69 20.68 -3.53 -0.37
N PRO A 70 19.84 -4.53 -0.05
CA PRO A 70 18.85 -5.02 -0.98
C PRO A 70 17.86 -3.91 -1.39
N ILE A 71 17.72 -3.64 -2.69
CA ILE A 71 16.67 -2.80 -3.24
C ILE A 71 15.69 -3.71 -3.98
N VAL A 72 14.60 -4.07 -3.29
CA VAL A 72 13.73 -5.18 -3.69
C VAL A 72 12.93 -4.87 -4.93
N ASN A 73 12.32 -3.68 -4.99
CA ASN A 73 11.50 -3.26 -6.13
C ASN A 73 11.98 -1.94 -6.74
N LYS A 74 11.78 -1.82 -8.04
CA LYS A 74 11.82 -0.56 -8.79
C LYS A 74 10.45 -0.36 -9.40
N ARG A 75 9.78 0.73 -9.09
CA ARG A 75 8.38 0.99 -9.44
C ARG A 75 8.22 2.34 -10.11
N ILE A 76 7.09 2.51 -10.76
CA ILE A 76 6.62 3.80 -11.28
C ILE A 76 5.25 4.08 -10.67
N SER A 77 5.01 5.33 -10.33
CA SER A 77 3.67 5.86 -10.05
C SER A 77 3.36 6.99 -11.03
N VAL A 78 2.15 6.98 -11.59
CA VAL A 78 1.74 8.00 -12.56
C VAL A 78 0.54 8.78 -12.05
N THR A 79 0.30 9.95 -12.64
CA THR A 79 -0.91 10.75 -12.39
C THR A 79 -2.16 9.88 -12.59
N PRO A 80 -3.19 9.99 -11.72
CA PRO A 80 -4.40 9.18 -11.84
C PRO A 80 -4.98 9.17 -13.25
N ILE A 81 -5.04 7.98 -13.85
CA ILE A 81 -5.39 7.80 -15.27
C ILE A 81 -6.80 8.29 -15.60
N ALA A 82 -7.73 8.29 -14.63
CA ALA A 82 -9.07 8.85 -14.86
C ALA A 82 -9.01 10.35 -15.25
N LEU A 83 -8.04 11.10 -14.71
CA LEU A 83 -7.82 12.51 -15.06
C LEU A 83 -7.24 12.63 -16.47
N ILE A 84 -6.23 11.81 -16.76
CA ILE A 84 -5.48 11.84 -18.02
C ILE A 84 -6.36 11.39 -19.20
N GLY A 85 -7.16 10.34 -19.01
CA GLY A 85 -8.03 9.78 -20.04
C GLY A 85 -9.33 10.56 -20.26
N ASN A 86 -9.66 11.56 -19.45
CA ASN A 86 -10.97 12.20 -19.46
C ASN A 86 -11.37 12.81 -20.84
N ALA A 87 -10.42 13.31 -21.60
CA ALA A 87 -10.68 13.88 -22.92
C ALA A 87 -10.78 12.82 -24.02
N ALA A 88 -9.92 11.81 -24.01
CA ALA A 88 -9.79 10.80 -25.05
C ALA A 88 -10.73 9.60 -24.88
N CYS A 89 -10.91 9.10 -23.65
CA CYS A 89 -11.65 7.88 -23.38
C CYS A 89 -13.17 8.10 -23.42
N LYS A 90 -13.86 7.28 -24.21
CA LYS A 90 -15.33 7.28 -24.36
C LYS A 90 -15.95 5.96 -23.92
N THR A 91 -15.14 4.91 -23.79
CA THR A 91 -15.54 3.54 -23.44
C THR A 91 -14.60 2.96 -22.38
N GLU A 92 -15.02 1.85 -21.76
CA GLU A 92 -14.17 1.07 -20.85
C GLU A 92 -12.95 0.50 -21.59
N GLU A 93 -13.12 0.10 -22.88
CA GLU A 93 -12.03 -0.40 -23.73
C GLU A 93 -10.91 0.64 -23.92
N ASP A 94 -11.26 1.92 -24.05
CA ASP A 94 -10.25 2.97 -24.18
C ASP A 94 -9.35 3.01 -22.93
N PHE A 95 -9.94 2.88 -21.73
CA PHE A 95 -9.17 2.80 -20.49
C PHE A 95 -8.35 1.51 -20.41
N VAL A 96 -8.88 0.36 -20.82
CA VAL A 96 -8.12 -0.90 -20.88
C VAL A 96 -6.93 -0.77 -21.83
N SER A 97 -7.08 -0.04 -22.94
CA SER A 97 -5.97 0.22 -23.88
C SER A 97 -4.83 1.01 -23.21
N ILE A 98 -5.17 1.97 -22.33
CA ILE A 98 -4.16 2.68 -21.53
C ILE A 98 -3.47 1.70 -20.55
N ALA A 99 -4.21 0.82 -19.88
CA ALA A 99 -3.62 -0.18 -18.99
C ALA A 99 -2.60 -1.07 -19.72
N ARG A 100 -2.94 -1.56 -20.93
CA ARG A 100 -2.00 -2.33 -21.77
C ARG A 100 -0.77 -1.51 -22.17
N THR A 101 -0.95 -0.23 -22.43
CA THR A 101 0.16 0.69 -22.77
C THR A 101 1.11 0.86 -21.58
N LEU A 102 0.57 1.03 -20.38
CA LEU A 102 1.36 1.10 -19.14
C LEU A 102 2.10 -0.22 -18.89
N ASP A 103 1.42 -1.36 -19.07
CA ASP A 103 2.01 -2.70 -18.88
C ASP A 103 3.20 -2.93 -19.83
N LYS A 104 3.01 -2.61 -21.10
CA LYS A 104 4.09 -2.65 -22.10
C LYS A 104 5.26 -1.71 -21.73
N ALA A 105 4.98 -0.54 -21.17
CA ALA A 105 6.02 0.36 -20.70
C ALA A 105 6.78 -0.23 -19.49
N ALA A 106 6.09 -0.94 -18.59
CA ALA A 106 6.70 -1.66 -17.48
C ALA A 106 7.64 -2.76 -17.95
N GLU A 107 7.20 -3.59 -18.92
CA GLU A 107 8.03 -4.64 -19.52
C GLU A 107 9.31 -4.07 -20.12
N VAL A 108 9.23 -3.01 -20.91
CA VAL A 108 10.39 -2.41 -21.58
C VAL A 108 11.36 -1.76 -20.59
N THR A 109 10.86 -1.11 -19.55
CA THR A 109 11.70 -0.48 -18.52
C THR A 109 12.20 -1.45 -17.46
N GLY A 110 11.62 -2.66 -17.39
CA GLY A 110 11.96 -3.71 -16.43
C GLY A 110 11.50 -3.42 -15.00
N VAL A 111 10.56 -2.46 -14.80
CA VAL A 111 10.04 -2.16 -13.46
C VAL A 111 9.07 -3.24 -13.00
N ASN A 112 8.97 -3.42 -11.69
CA ASN A 112 8.11 -4.45 -11.11
C ASN A 112 6.62 -4.10 -11.23
N PHE A 113 6.27 -2.80 -10.99
CA PHE A 113 4.88 -2.33 -11.02
C PHE A 113 4.78 -0.90 -11.50
N ILE A 114 3.63 -0.58 -12.12
CA ILE A 114 3.17 0.79 -12.37
C ILE A 114 1.84 1.00 -11.65
N GLY A 115 1.82 1.92 -10.70
CA GLY A 115 0.62 2.42 -10.02
C GLY A 115 0.08 3.68 -10.70
N GLY A 116 -1.18 4.00 -10.42
CA GLY A 116 -1.85 5.19 -10.98
C GLY A 116 -2.98 4.89 -11.95
N TYR A 117 -3.30 3.61 -12.20
CA TYR A 117 -4.55 3.25 -12.85
C TYR A 117 -5.71 3.50 -11.87
N SER A 118 -5.97 4.78 -11.61
CA SER A 118 -6.68 5.24 -10.41
C SER A 118 -7.69 6.33 -10.72
N ALA A 119 -8.70 6.48 -9.82
CA ALA A 119 -9.65 7.58 -9.80
C ALA A 119 -9.82 8.15 -8.39
N LEU A 120 -10.00 9.48 -8.29
CA LEU A 120 -10.18 10.21 -7.04
C LEU A 120 -11.63 10.69 -6.95
N VAL A 121 -12.48 9.93 -6.26
CA VAL A 121 -13.93 10.09 -6.28
C VAL A 121 -14.56 10.40 -4.92
N CYS A 122 -13.77 10.90 -3.97
CA CYS A 122 -14.22 11.17 -2.59
C CYS A 122 -15.49 12.03 -2.52
N LYS A 123 -15.63 12.99 -3.43
CA LYS A 123 -16.75 13.94 -3.43
C LYS A 123 -17.79 13.67 -4.50
N GLY A 124 -17.41 12.99 -5.54
CA GLY A 124 -18.27 12.63 -6.68
C GLY A 124 -17.45 12.02 -7.79
N SER A 125 -18.11 11.50 -8.81
CA SER A 125 -17.49 10.83 -9.96
C SER A 125 -17.87 11.52 -11.26
N THR A 126 -16.88 11.77 -12.11
CA THR A 126 -17.09 12.17 -13.52
C THR A 126 -17.51 10.96 -14.36
N PRO A 127 -17.97 11.14 -15.61
CA PRO A 127 -18.15 10.01 -16.53
C PRO A 127 -16.88 9.20 -16.76
N ALA A 128 -15.71 9.85 -16.88
CA ALA A 128 -14.42 9.18 -17.04
C ALA A 128 -14.02 8.33 -15.82
N ASP A 129 -14.23 8.83 -14.61
CA ASP A 129 -14.01 8.04 -13.39
C ASP A 129 -14.82 6.75 -13.40
N LYS A 130 -16.10 6.83 -13.81
CA LYS A 130 -16.98 5.65 -13.85
C LYS A 130 -16.53 4.64 -14.89
N LEU A 131 -16.08 5.10 -16.07
CA LEU A 131 -15.55 4.23 -17.10
C LEU A 131 -14.26 3.54 -16.64
N LEU A 132 -13.32 4.30 -16.05
CA LEU A 132 -12.11 3.71 -15.50
C LEU A 132 -12.43 2.67 -14.43
N ILE A 133 -13.29 2.99 -13.44
CA ILE A 133 -13.64 2.06 -12.36
C ILE A 133 -14.21 0.76 -12.92
N ARG A 134 -15.12 0.83 -13.92
CA ARG A 134 -15.69 -0.36 -14.56
C ARG A 134 -14.69 -1.15 -15.40
N SER A 135 -13.65 -0.51 -15.90
CA SER A 135 -12.59 -1.17 -16.66
C SER A 135 -11.57 -1.92 -15.80
N ILE A 136 -11.52 -1.66 -14.46
CA ILE A 136 -10.52 -2.24 -13.55
C ILE A 136 -10.45 -3.78 -13.61
N PRO A 137 -11.56 -4.53 -13.50
CA PRO A 137 -11.49 -5.99 -13.48
C PRO A 137 -10.78 -6.55 -14.71
N ARG A 138 -11.14 -6.00 -15.88
CA ARG A 138 -10.56 -6.41 -17.13
C ARG A 138 -9.11 -5.94 -17.30
N ALA A 139 -8.80 -4.71 -16.92
CA ALA A 139 -7.44 -4.19 -16.92
C ALA A 139 -6.50 -5.05 -16.07
N LEU A 140 -6.90 -5.42 -14.85
CA LEU A 140 -6.10 -6.26 -13.95
C LEU A 140 -5.97 -7.71 -14.40
N LYS A 141 -6.94 -8.23 -15.18
CA LYS A 141 -6.85 -9.54 -15.80
C LYS A 141 -5.84 -9.56 -16.96
N GLU A 142 -5.85 -8.52 -17.79
CA GLU A 142 -5.08 -8.45 -19.03
C GLU A 142 -3.64 -7.93 -18.86
N THR A 143 -3.27 -7.48 -17.63
CA THR A 143 -1.96 -6.90 -17.34
C THR A 143 -1.29 -7.57 -16.14
N GLU A 144 0.05 -7.65 -16.17
CA GLU A 144 0.84 -8.24 -15.09
C GLU A 144 1.37 -7.18 -14.11
N HIS A 145 1.80 -6.02 -14.59
CA HIS A 145 2.50 -5.00 -13.81
C HIS A 145 1.62 -3.86 -13.29
N ILE A 146 0.35 -3.79 -13.71
CA ILE A 146 -0.51 -2.65 -13.39
C ILE A 146 -1.18 -2.83 -12.05
N CYS A 147 -1.11 -1.77 -11.22
CA CYS A 147 -1.84 -1.66 -9.96
C CYS A 147 -2.84 -0.52 -10.02
N SER A 148 -3.99 -0.72 -9.37
CA SER A 148 -5.11 0.21 -9.36
C SER A 148 -5.47 0.65 -7.95
N SER A 149 -5.99 1.88 -7.84
CA SER A 149 -6.59 2.35 -6.60
C SER A 149 -7.72 3.34 -6.82
N ILE A 150 -8.67 3.34 -5.89
CA ILE A 150 -9.78 4.28 -5.91
C ILE A 150 -9.88 4.98 -4.55
N ASN A 151 -9.79 6.29 -4.53
CA ASN A 151 -9.94 7.08 -3.31
C ASN A 151 -11.41 7.50 -3.13
N LEU A 152 -12.14 6.83 -2.23
CA LEU A 152 -13.59 6.98 -2.04
C LEU A 152 -13.98 8.00 -0.99
N GLY A 153 -13.09 8.30 -0.07
CA GLY A 153 -13.39 9.10 1.09
C GLY A 153 -12.25 10.00 1.53
N SER A 154 -12.60 11.03 2.28
CA SER A 154 -11.62 11.83 3.00
C SER A 154 -12.25 12.51 4.22
N THR A 155 -11.41 12.88 5.18
CA THR A 155 -11.85 13.68 6.34
C THR A 155 -12.54 14.97 5.93
N ARG A 156 -12.12 15.58 4.80
CA ARG A 156 -12.67 16.86 4.33
C ARG A 156 -13.96 16.74 3.55
N THR A 157 -14.22 15.58 2.92
CA THR A 157 -15.34 15.44 1.97
C THR A 157 -16.38 14.41 2.41
N GLY A 158 -16.07 13.58 3.39
CA GLY A 158 -16.91 12.45 3.77
C GLY A 158 -16.66 11.23 2.90
N ILE A 159 -17.63 10.32 2.82
CA ILE A 159 -17.53 9.04 2.10
C ILE A 159 -18.53 9.02 0.95
N ASN A 160 -18.09 8.68 -0.25
CA ASN A 160 -18.93 8.50 -1.43
C ASN A 160 -19.52 7.07 -1.44
N MET A 161 -20.71 6.89 -0.89
CA MET A 161 -21.38 5.59 -0.73
C MET A 161 -21.80 4.96 -2.06
N ASP A 162 -22.04 5.75 -3.10
CA ASP A 162 -22.29 5.21 -4.44
C ASP A 162 -21.04 4.55 -5.02
N ALA A 163 -19.88 5.15 -4.80
CA ALA A 163 -18.61 4.56 -5.21
C ALA A 163 -18.23 3.36 -4.31
N VAL A 164 -18.53 3.39 -3.01
CA VAL A 164 -18.36 2.24 -2.09
C VAL A 164 -19.16 1.03 -2.61
N ARG A 165 -20.42 1.22 -2.96
CA ARG A 165 -21.25 0.15 -3.52
C ARG A 165 -20.66 -0.40 -4.82
N LEU A 166 -20.26 0.48 -5.73
CA LEU A 166 -19.65 0.08 -7.01
C LEU A 166 -18.37 -0.72 -6.78
N MET A 167 -17.52 -0.32 -5.83
CA MET A 167 -16.27 -1.05 -5.57
C MET A 167 -16.49 -2.47 -5.05
N GLY A 168 -17.54 -2.74 -4.28
CA GLY A 168 -17.89 -4.11 -3.92
C GLY A 168 -18.21 -5.00 -5.14
N GLU A 169 -18.91 -4.44 -6.14
CA GLU A 169 -19.20 -5.12 -7.41
C GLU A 169 -17.90 -5.35 -8.20
N ILE A 170 -17.05 -4.32 -8.32
CA ILE A 170 -15.77 -4.36 -9.05
C ILE A 170 -14.79 -5.38 -8.44
N ILE A 171 -14.69 -5.43 -7.12
CA ILE A 171 -13.82 -6.43 -6.44
C ILE A 171 -14.33 -7.85 -6.70
N LYS A 172 -15.64 -8.08 -6.66
CA LYS A 172 -16.22 -9.38 -7.00
C LYS A 172 -15.91 -9.78 -8.44
N GLU A 173 -16.08 -8.86 -9.39
CA GLU A 173 -15.79 -9.10 -10.80
C GLU A 173 -14.29 -9.36 -11.03
N ALA A 174 -13.41 -8.57 -10.42
CA ALA A 174 -11.96 -8.76 -10.51
C ALA A 174 -11.54 -10.12 -9.94
N ALA A 175 -12.14 -10.55 -8.82
CA ALA A 175 -11.91 -11.87 -8.24
C ALA A 175 -12.33 -12.99 -9.20
N GLU A 176 -13.52 -12.91 -9.79
CA GLU A 176 -14.02 -13.92 -10.74
C GLU A 176 -13.16 -14.00 -12.00
N LEU A 177 -12.76 -12.85 -12.56
CA LEU A 177 -11.92 -12.80 -13.77
C LEU A 177 -10.49 -13.33 -13.56
N THR A 178 -10.01 -13.39 -12.32
CA THR A 178 -8.64 -13.85 -11.97
C THR A 178 -8.63 -15.08 -11.06
N LYS A 179 -9.75 -15.82 -11.01
CA LYS A 179 -9.94 -16.97 -10.12
C LYS A 179 -8.93 -18.11 -10.32
N GLU A 180 -8.42 -18.29 -11.53
CA GLU A 180 -7.43 -19.33 -11.85
C GLU A 180 -6.07 -19.08 -11.14
N ARG A 181 -5.88 -17.91 -10.56
CA ARG A 181 -4.71 -17.49 -9.79
C ARG A 181 -5.12 -16.94 -8.42
N ASP A 182 -6.01 -17.64 -7.72
CA ASP A 182 -6.51 -17.27 -6.39
C ASP A 182 -7.01 -15.82 -6.27
N SER A 183 -7.66 -15.32 -7.33
CA SER A 183 -8.22 -13.97 -7.39
C SER A 183 -7.16 -12.86 -7.23
N ILE A 184 -5.94 -13.08 -7.73
CA ILE A 184 -4.76 -12.20 -7.60
C ILE A 184 -5.02 -10.76 -8.10
N GLY A 185 -5.96 -10.55 -9.01
CA GLY A 185 -6.33 -9.21 -9.46
C GLY A 185 -6.74 -8.31 -8.30
N CYS A 186 -7.39 -8.85 -7.27
CA CYS A 186 -7.76 -8.10 -6.08
C CYS A 186 -6.56 -7.69 -5.21
N ALA A 187 -5.45 -8.41 -5.25
CA ALA A 187 -4.21 -8.03 -4.57
C ALA A 187 -3.53 -6.80 -5.21
N LYS A 188 -3.88 -6.48 -6.47
CA LYS A 188 -3.41 -5.30 -7.20
C LYS A 188 -4.38 -4.12 -7.16
N LEU A 189 -5.48 -4.22 -6.40
CA LEU A 189 -6.54 -3.21 -6.27
C LEU A 189 -6.68 -2.74 -4.83
N VAL A 190 -6.56 -1.43 -4.63
CA VAL A 190 -6.66 -0.81 -3.30
C VAL A 190 -7.76 0.24 -3.28
N VAL A 191 -8.57 0.24 -2.22
CA VAL A 191 -9.58 1.26 -1.97
C VAL A 191 -9.13 2.15 -0.82
N PHE A 192 -9.07 3.47 -1.02
CA PHE A 192 -8.52 4.42 -0.07
C PHE A 192 -9.54 5.39 0.54
N CYS A 193 -9.26 5.80 1.77
CA CYS A 193 -9.66 7.07 2.37
C CYS A 193 -8.41 7.89 2.69
N ASN A 194 -8.42 9.20 2.40
CA ASN A 194 -7.28 10.09 2.61
C ASN A 194 -5.98 9.57 1.97
N ALA A 195 -6.03 9.09 0.73
CA ALA A 195 -4.84 8.60 0.03
C ALA A 195 -3.76 9.68 -0.06
N PRO A 196 -2.50 9.39 0.28
CA PRO A 196 -1.40 10.33 0.08
C PRO A 196 -0.99 10.39 -1.40
N ASP A 197 -0.54 11.56 -1.83
CA ASP A 197 -0.17 11.85 -3.21
C ASP A 197 1.25 11.35 -3.56
N ASP A 198 2.07 11.07 -2.56
CA ASP A 198 3.50 10.77 -2.64
C ASP A 198 3.87 9.32 -2.23
N ASN A 199 2.89 8.44 -2.11
CA ASN A 199 3.09 7.07 -1.64
C ASN A 199 3.95 6.22 -2.60
N PRO A 200 5.16 5.77 -2.21
CA PRO A 200 5.99 4.92 -3.07
C PRO A 200 5.76 3.42 -2.87
N PHE A 201 5.04 3.04 -1.84
CA PHE A 201 5.19 1.74 -1.21
C PHE A 201 4.09 0.75 -1.58
N MET A 202 2.86 1.19 -1.58
CA MET A 202 1.71 0.30 -1.72
C MET A 202 1.35 0.03 -3.17
N ALA A 203 0.83 -1.16 -3.47
CA ALA A 203 0.16 -1.41 -4.73
C ALA A 203 -0.98 -0.38 -4.92
N GLY A 204 -1.11 0.19 -6.12
CA GLY A 204 -2.08 1.23 -6.38
C GLY A 204 -1.66 2.64 -5.94
N ALA A 205 -0.43 2.86 -5.50
CA ALA A 205 0.14 4.20 -5.37
C ALA A 205 -0.04 5.01 -6.66
N PHE A 206 -0.20 6.31 -6.55
CA PHE A 206 -0.29 7.21 -7.69
C PHE A 206 0.57 8.46 -7.45
N HIS A 207 0.88 9.16 -8.52
CA HIS A 207 1.58 10.42 -8.48
C HIS A 207 0.56 11.57 -8.43
N GLY A 208 0.57 12.34 -7.35
CA GLY A 208 -0.38 13.43 -7.12
C GLY A 208 -0.26 14.54 -8.17
N VAL A 209 -1.37 15.23 -8.43
CA VAL A 209 -1.42 16.31 -9.43
C VAL A 209 -0.66 17.57 -9.02
N THR A 210 -0.33 17.68 -7.74
CA THR A 210 0.45 18.82 -7.18
C THR A 210 1.92 18.49 -6.99
N GLU A 211 2.32 17.26 -7.29
CA GLU A 211 3.70 16.80 -7.26
C GLU A 211 4.52 17.36 -8.43
N ALA A 212 5.85 17.27 -8.33
CA ALA A 212 6.76 17.66 -9.41
C ALA A 212 6.54 16.83 -10.68
N ASP A 213 7.00 17.31 -11.84
CA ASP A 213 6.90 16.55 -13.10
C ASP A 213 7.51 15.15 -13.00
N LYS A 214 8.62 15.05 -12.26
CA LYS A 214 9.30 13.79 -11.95
C LYS A 214 9.86 13.86 -10.54
N VAL A 215 9.75 12.76 -9.77
CA VAL A 215 10.27 12.69 -8.41
C VAL A 215 10.66 11.25 -8.06
N ILE A 216 11.71 11.09 -7.26
CA ILE A 216 12.10 9.79 -6.71
C ILE A 216 11.62 9.72 -5.27
N ASN A 217 10.81 8.71 -4.95
CA ASN A 217 10.41 8.39 -3.59
C ASN A 217 10.97 7.02 -3.21
N VAL A 218 11.45 6.88 -1.97
CA VAL A 218 12.08 5.65 -1.50
C VAL A 218 11.32 5.09 -0.32
N GLY A 219 10.94 3.81 -0.39
CA GLY A 219 10.34 3.09 0.71
C GLY A 219 11.34 2.17 1.38
N VAL A 220 11.46 2.28 2.70
CA VAL A 220 12.34 1.41 3.53
C VAL A 220 11.53 0.63 4.53
N SER A 221 11.99 -0.58 4.84
CA SER A 221 11.35 -1.47 5.79
C SER A 221 12.37 -2.19 6.67
N GLY A 222 11.90 -2.74 7.78
CA GLY A 222 12.73 -3.49 8.71
C GLY A 222 11.99 -3.88 9.99
N PRO A 223 10.86 -4.61 9.92
CA PRO A 223 10.22 -5.18 11.11
C PRO A 223 11.18 -6.05 11.91
N GLY A 224 11.99 -6.87 11.21
CA GLY A 224 12.99 -7.72 11.83
C GLY A 224 14.03 -6.95 12.64
N VAL A 225 14.45 -5.77 12.15
CA VAL A 225 15.38 -4.89 12.89
C VAL A 225 14.77 -4.38 14.19
N VAL A 226 13.51 -3.95 14.15
CA VAL A 226 12.79 -3.51 15.35
C VAL A 226 12.61 -4.67 16.32
N ARG A 227 12.23 -5.85 15.83
CA ARG A 227 12.13 -7.07 16.64
C ARG A 227 13.43 -7.40 17.33
N ALA A 228 14.56 -7.44 16.60
CA ALA A 228 15.87 -7.78 17.14
C ALA A 228 16.30 -6.86 18.30
N VAL A 229 16.04 -5.55 18.16
CA VAL A 229 16.35 -4.57 19.22
C VAL A 229 15.45 -4.74 20.44
N LEU A 230 14.24 -5.26 20.30
CA LEU A 230 13.34 -5.54 21.43
C LEU A 230 13.58 -6.91 22.06
N LYS A 231 14.26 -7.80 21.37
CA LYS A 231 14.67 -9.09 21.94
C LYS A 231 15.47 -8.87 23.21
N ASN A 232 15.16 -9.60 24.27
CA ASN A 232 15.73 -9.43 25.60
C ASN A 232 15.31 -8.13 26.34
N SER A 233 14.19 -7.52 25.96
CA SER A 233 13.63 -6.33 26.62
C SER A 233 12.56 -6.63 27.67
N GLU A 234 12.43 -7.86 28.11
CA GLU A 234 11.39 -8.34 29.05
C GLU A 234 11.33 -7.53 30.38
N ARG A 235 12.42 -6.90 30.76
CA ARG A 235 12.52 -6.10 31.99
C ARG A 235 12.40 -4.59 31.75
N ASP A 236 12.31 -4.18 30.51
CA ASP A 236 12.22 -2.77 30.15
C ASP A 236 10.79 -2.26 30.36
N ASP A 237 10.67 -1.04 30.81
CA ASP A 237 9.40 -0.34 30.82
C ASP A 237 9.05 0.19 29.41
N PHE A 238 7.79 0.62 29.21
CA PHE A 238 7.36 1.15 27.91
C PHE A 238 8.12 2.41 27.49
N GLY A 239 8.63 3.22 28.40
CA GLY A 239 9.47 4.37 28.08
C GLY A 239 10.77 3.95 27.40
N THR A 240 11.43 2.92 27.95
CA THR A 240 12.65 2.33 27.38
C THR A 240 12.38 1.67 26.02
N LEU A 241 11.26 0.92 25.87
CA LEU A 241 10.84 0.34 24.59
C LEU A 241 10.63 1.42 23.53
N CYS A 242 9.93 2.51 23.87
CA CYS A 242 9.72 3.64 22.98
C CYS A 242 11.04 4.24 22.45
N GLU A 243 12.03 4.44 23.35
CA GLU A 243 13.32 4.98 22.94
C GLU A 243 14.09 4.03 22.03
N LYS A 244 14.04 2.72 22.29
CA LYS A 244 14.66 1.70 21.42
C LYS A 244 14.05 1.72 20.02
N ILE A 245 12.72 1.67 19.90
CA ILE A 245 12.00 1.68 18.62
C ILE A 245 12.32 2.98 17.85
N LYS A 246 12.22 4.12 18.51
CA LYS A 246 12.48 5.43 17.91
C LYS A 246 13.90 5.55 17.34
N LYS A 247 14.91 5.10 18.10
CA LYS A 247 16.32 5.10 17.64
C LYS A 247 16.53 4.17 16.44
N THR A 248 15.89 3.01 16.44
CA THR A 248 15.95 2.05 15.33
C THR A 248 15.30 2.63 14.07
N ALA A 249 14.11 3.19 14.21
CA ALA A 249 13.40 3.86 13.11
C ALA A 249 14.21 5.01 12.51
N PHE A 250 14.92 5.79 13.37
CA PHE A 250 15.85 6.82 12.92
C PHE A 250 16.95 6.23 12.01
N LYS A 251 17.60 5.14 12.43
CA LYS A 251 18.67 4.51 11.65
C LYS A 251 18.17 3.98 10.30
N ILE A 252 17.05 3.27 10.29
CA ILE A 252 16.42 2.75 9.06
C ILE A 252 16.11 3.90 8.09
N THR A 253 15.51 4.98 8.56
CA THR A 253 15.18 6.15 7.72
C THR A 253 16.43 6.79 7.10
N ARG A 254 17.54 6.89 7.87
CA ARG A 254 18.81 7.43 7.36
C ARG A 254 19.38 6.60 6.22
N ILE A 255 19.21 5.29 6.25
CA ILE A 255 19.62 4.38 5.16
C ILE A 255 18.77 4.65 3.91
N GLY A 256 17.46 4.79 4.06
CA GLY A 256 16.57 5.16 2.93
C GLY A 256 16.93 6.49 2.31
N GLN A 257 17.23 7.50 3.13
CA GLN A 257 17.67 8.81 2.64
C GLN A 257 19.01 8.73 1.89
N LEU A 258 19.95 7.93 2.35
CA LEU A 258 21.23 7.71 1.65
C LEU A 258 21.00 7.16 0.24
N VAL A 259 20.17 6.14 0.11
CA VAL A 259 19.80 5.55 -1.19
C VAL A 259 19.08 6.56 -2.08
N ALA A 260 18.16 7.34 -1.51
CA ALA A 260 17.39 8.35 -2.24
C ALA A 260 18.29 9.44 -2.84
N LEU A 261 19.22 9.98 -2.04
CA LEU A 261 20.17 11.00 -2.49
C LEU A 261 21.14 10.48 -3.57
N GLU A 262 21.57 9.23 -3.48
CA GLU A 262 22.42 8.65 -4.52
C GLU A 262 21.62 8.37 -5.80
N ALA A 263 20.34 7.95 -5.69
CA ALA A 263 19.46 7.81 -6.84
C ALA A 263 19.21 9.17 -7.53
N GLU A 264 18.91 10.23 -6.76
CA GLU A 264 18.79 11.60 -7.28
C GLU A 264 20.02 12.02 -8.09
N LYS A 265 21.20 11.82 -7.52
CA LYS A 265 22.48 12.19 -8.16
C LYS A 265 22.71 11.45 -9.49
N ARG A 266 22.43 10.13 -9.55
CA ARG A 266 22.65 9.32 -10.74
C ARG A 266 21.60 9.52 -11.83
N LEU A 267 20.34 9.68 -11.44
CA LEU A 267 19.22 9.82 -12.38
C LEU A 267 18.97 11.27 -12.78
N GLY A 268 19.48 12.26 -12.02
CA GLY A 268 19.21 13.68 -12.24
C GLY A 268 17.74 14.03 -12.04
N ILE A 269 17.02 13.26 -11.19
CA ILE A 269 15.61 13.47 -10.86
C ILE A 269 15.52 13.79 -9.37
N PRO A 270 14.80 14.87 -8.96
CA PRO A 270 14.74 15.29 -7.57
C PRO A 270 14.25 14.17 -6.62
N PHE A 271 14.86 14.11 -5.45
CA PHE A 271 14.37 13.30 -4.34
C PHE A 271 13.17 13.98 -3.66
N GLY A 272 12.07 13.24 -3.52
CA GLY A 272 10.84 13.67 -2.85
C GLY A 272 10.83 13.26 -1.38
N ILE A 273 10.49 12.00 -1.09
CA ILE A 273 10.33 11.52 0.29
C ILE A 273 10.96 10.14 0.54
N VAL A 274 11.24 9.89 1.82
CA VAL A 274 11.43 8.55 2.38
C VAL A 274 10.16 8.14 3.11
N ASP A 275 9.62 7.00 2.73
CA ASP A 275 8.55 6.33 3.44
C ASP A 275 9.16 5.24 4.33
N LEU A 276 9.12 5.42 5.64
CA LEU A 276 9.49 4.39 6.60
C LEU A 276 8.24 3.61 6.98
N SER A 277 7.95 2.57 6.23
CA SER A 277 6.86 1.65 6.52
C SER A 277 7.40 0.31 6.96
N LEU A 278 7.13 -0.06 8.22
CA LEU A 278 7.38 -1.41 8.69
C LEU A 278 6.38 -2.35 8.02
N ALA A 279 6.71 -2.75 6.81
CA ALA A 279 5.94 -3.70 6.01
C ALA A 279 6.64 -5.06 6.08
N PRO A 280 6.00 -6.06 6.68
CA PRO A 280 6.58 -7.39 6.84
C PRO A 280 6.77 -8.10 5.50
N THR A 281 7.49 -9.21 5.54
CA THR A 281 7.57 -10.19 4.46
C THR A 281 7.24 -11.58 5.00
N PRO A 282 6.97 -12.58 4.14
CA PRO A 282 6.77 -13.96 4.59
C PRO A 282 8.03 -14.61 5.22
N ALA A 283 9.16 -13.91 5.24
CA ALA A 283 10.40 -14.41 5.86
C ALA A 283 10.25 -14.52 7.38
N ILE A 284 10.77 -15.61 7.93
CA ILE A 284 10.76 -15.84 9.38
C ILE A 284 11.55 -14.73 10.07
N GLY A 285 10.91 -14.06 11.02
CA GLY A 285 11.53 -13.00 11.80
C GLY A 285 11.30 -11.58 11.28
N ASP A 286 10.70 -11.43 10.10
CA ASP A 286 10.31 -10.14 9.53
C ASP A 286 8.78 -9.91 9.65
N SER A 287 8.30 -9.85 10.88
CA SER A 287 6.88 -9.84 11.23
C SER A 287 6.54 -8.74 12.23
N ILE A 288 5.41 -8.06 12.04
CA ILE A 288 4.84 -7.12 13.01
C ILE A 288 4.27 -7.87 14.23
N ALA A 289 3.69 -9.03 14.02
CA ALA A 289 3.21 -9.85 15.13
C ALA A 289 4.37 -10.28 16.05
N ASP A 290 5.53 -10.60 15.48
CA ASP A 290 6.72 -10.93 16.28
C ASP A 290 7.17 -9.73 17.15
N ILE A 291 7.02 -8.50 16.68
CA ILE A 291 7.28 -7.30 17.50
C ILE A 291 6.33 -7.26 18.71
N PHE A 292 5.06 -7.61 18.52
CA PHE A 292 4.09 -7.66 19.62
C PHE A 292 4.45 -8.75 20.64
N TYR A 293 4.99 -9.89 20.20
CA TYR A 293 5.48 -10.94 21.11
C TYR A 293 6.67 -10.43 21.97
N GLU A 294 7.62 -9.73 21.36
CA GLU A 294 8.72 -9.12 22.11
C GLU A 294 8.25 -8.00 23.07
N MET A 295 7.07 -7.39 22.82
CA MET A 295 6.42 -6.47 23.75
C MET A 295 5.65 -7.17 24.89
N GLY A 296 5.60 -8.50 24.92
CA GLY A 296 4.96 -9.30 25.95
C GLY A 296 3.53 -9.72 25.67
N LEU A 297 3.06 -9.64 24.44
CA LEU A 297 1.77 -10.22 24.04
C LEU A 297 1.96 -11.70 23.67
N GLU A 298 1.08 -12.56 24.17
CA GLU A 298 1.10 -13.99 23.84
C GLU A 298 0.76 -14.25 22.38
N HIS A 299 -0.14 -13.42 21.81
CA HIS A 299 -0.56 -13.52 20.43
C HIS A 299 -0.98 -12.17 19.85
N ALA A 300 -0.71 -11.94 18.58
CA ALA A 300 -1.34 -10.85 17.84
C ALA A 300 -2.87 -11.08 17.83
N GLY A 301 -3.66 -10.05 18.16
CA GLY A 301 -5.11 -10.18 18.37
C GLY A 301 -5.52 -10.23 19.84
N ALA A 302 -4.64 -10.62 20.77
CA ALA A 302 -4.91 -10.59 22.20
C ALA A 302 -5.27 -9.17 22.70
N PRO A 303 -5.99 -9.04 23.83
CA PRO A 303 -6.16 -7.74 24.50
C PRO A 303 -4.82 -7.05 24.71
N GLY A 304 -4.71 -5.78 24.31
CA GLY A 304 -3.43 -5.04 24.31
C GLY A 304 -2.81 -4.85 22.93
N THR A 305 -3.12 -5.66 21.93
CA THR A 305 -2.51 -5.56 20.57
C THR A 305 -2.73 -4.19 19.93
N THR A 306 -3.93 -3.61 20.03
CA THR A 306 -4.20 -2.27 19.49
C THR A 306 -3.37 -1.20 20.20
N ALA A 307 -3.14 -1.32 21.52
CA ALA A 307 -2.27 -0.40 22.27
C ALA A 307 -0.80 -0.56 21.89
N ALA A 308 -0.31 -1.79 21.75
CA ALA A 308 1.05 -2.09 21.29
C ALA A 308 1.29 -1.52 19.87
N LEU A 309 0.34 -1.70 18.96
CA LEU A 309 0.41 -1.15 17.61
C LEU A 309 0.41 0.39 17.61
N ALA A 310 -0.41 1.03 18.46
CA ALA A 310 -0.42 2.48 18.61
C ALA A 310 0.94 3.01 19.08
N LEU A 311 1.55 2.36 20.07
CA LEU A 311 2.90 2.68 20.53
C LEU A 311 3.92 2.51 19.40
N LEU A 312 3.93 1.35 18.74
CA LEU A 312 4.85 1.05 17.65
C LEU A 312 4.76 2.08 16.54
N ASN A 313 3.54 2.34 16.04
CA ASN A 313 3.30 3.27 14.93
C ASN A 313 3.75 4.70 15.26
N ASP A 314 3.48 5.17 16.48
CA ASP A 314 3.88 6.51 16.94
C ASP A 314 5.42 6.64 17.05
N GLN A 315 6.11 5.64 17.62
CA GLN A 315 7.56 5.70 17.77
C GLN A 315 8.29 5.57 16.43
N VAL A 316 7.77 4.76 15.50
CA VAL A 316 8.30 4.67 14.13
C VAL A 316 8.21 6.03 13.43
N LYS A 317 7.06 6.70 13.49
CA LYS A 317 6.89 8.04 12.91
C LYS A 317 7.82 9.08 13.56
N LYS A 318 7.94 9.08 14.87
CA LYS A 318 8.86 9.97 15.60
C LYS A 318 10.32 9.78 15.18
N GLY A 319 10.76 8.53 15.06
CA GLY A 319 12.11 8.20 14.61
C GLY A 319 12.36 8.66 13.17
N GLY A 320 11.40 8.45 12.27
CA GLY A 320 11.46 8.90 10.90
C GLY A 320 11.61 10.42 10.77
N VAL A 321 10.72 11.18 11.40
CA VAL A 321 10.75 12.65 11.37
C VAL A 321 12.03 13.23 11.98
N MET A 322 12.60 12.58 12.98
CA MET A 322 13.88 13.00 13.55
C MET A 322 15.07 12.72 12.61
N ALA A 323 14.95 11.74 11.71
CA ALA A 323 16.02 11.35 10.80
C ALA A 323 16.07 12.19 9.52
N SER A 324 14.91 12.61 9.03
CA SER A 324 14.77 13.33 7.75
C SER A 324 13.60 14.28 7.79
N SER A 325 13.77 15.46 7.17
CA SER A 325 12.66 16.39 6.88
C SER A 325 11.84 15.97 5.65
N TYR A 326 12.27 14.92 4.96
CA TYR A 326 11.64 14.39 3.74
C TYR A 326 10.85 13.10 4.03
N VAL A 327 10.22 12.99 5.19
CA VAL A 327 9.36 11.84 5.51
C VAL A 327 7.96 12.07 4.97
N GLY A 328 7.43 11.08 4.26
CA GLY A 328 6.11 11.15 3.64
C GLY A 328 5.49 9.77 3.42
N GLY A 329 4.60 9.66 2.45
CA GLY A 329 3.92 8.42 2.11
C GLY A 329 3.01 7.90 3.23
N LEU A 330 3.10 6.62 3.52
CA LEU A 330 2.29 5.94 4.53
C LEU A 330 2.99 5.78 5.88
N SER A 331 4.27 6.02 5.95
CA SER A 331 5.18 5.87 7.12
C SER A 331 4.53 5.36 8.42
N GLY A 332 5.00 4.23 8.92
CA GLY A 332 4.50 3.62 10.17
C GLY A 332 4.43 2.09 10.09
N ALA A 333 3.58 1.47 10.90
CA ALA A 333 3.43 0.03 10.95
C ALA A 333 2.27 -0.46 10.07
N PHE A 334 2.55 -1.41 9.17
CA PHE A 334 1.59 -2.13 8.34
C PHE A 334 1.14 -3.41 9.06
N ILE A 335 -0.07 -3.86 8.78
CA ILE A 335 -0.61 -5.10 9.34
C ILE A 335 -1.26 -5.98 8.24
N PRO A 336 -0.55 -6.28 7.13
CA PRO A 336 -1.06 -7.21 6.14
C PRO A 336 -1.14 -8.61 6.72
N VAL A 337 -2.14 -9.40 6.29
CA VAL A 337 -2.24 -10.79 6.77
C VAL A 337 -1.35 -11.72 5.96
N SER A 338 -1.39 -11.67 4.62
CA SER A 338 -0.66 -12.64 3.80
C SER A 338 0.86 -12.47 3.77
N GLU A 339 1.33 -11.27 4.08
CA GLU A 339 2.75 -10.90 4.01
C GLU A 339 3.46 -11.05 5.38
N ASP A 340 2.74 -11.46 6.43
CA ASP A 340 3.24 -11.54 7.81
C ASP A 340 2.96 -12.93 8.41
N GLN A 341 4.01 -13.74 8.58
CA GLN A 341 3.85 -15.09 9.11
C GLN A 341 3.23 -15.14 10.50
N GLY A 342 3.53 -14.18 11.36
CA GLY A 342 2.94 -14.11 12.69
C GLY A 342 1.46 -13.71 12.66
N MET A 343 1.05 -12.83 11.74
CA MET A 343 -0.36 -12.50 11.53
C MET A 343 -1.12 -13.67 10.94
N ILE A 344 -0.55 -14.40 9.99
CA ILE A 344 -1.12 -15.65 9.45
C ILE A 344 -1.39 -16.64 10.59
N ASN A 345 -0.39 -16.88 11.43
CA ASN A 345 -0.53 -17.80 12.56
C ASN A 345 -1.62 -17.32 13.54
N ALA A 346 -1.70 -16.03 13.81
CA ALA A 346 -2.72 -15.45 14.68
C ALA A 346 -4.16 -15.67 14.15
N VAL A 347 -4.34 -15.63 12.83
CA VAL A 347 -5.61 -15.95 12.19
C VAL A 347 -5.92 -17.46 12.32
N LEU A 348 -4.96 -18.33 12.03
CA LEU A 348 -5.11 -19.79 12.09
C LEU A 348 -5.41 -20.27 13.50
N ASP A 349 -4.82 -19.66 14.51
CA ASP A 349 -5.04 -19.97 15.94
C ASP A 349 -6.33 -19.33 16.48
N GLY A 350 -7.06 -18.56 15.67
CA GLY A 350 -8.31 -17.90 16.06
C GLY A 350 -8.12 -16.70 17.01
N ALA A 351 -6.91 -16.21 17.18
CA ALA A 351 -6.60 -15.04 18.01
C ALA A 351 -6.92 -13.72 17.29
N LEU A 352 -6.88 -13.70 15.96
CA LEU A 352 -7.08 -12.52 15.13
C LEU A 352 -8.30 -12.67 14.22
N SER A 353 -9.32 -11.86 14.43
CA SER A 353 -10.51 -11.76 13.59
C SER A 353 -10.49 -10.51 12.70
N LEU A 354 -11.39 -10.45 11.71
CA LEU A 354 -11.55 -9.27 10.85
C LEU A 354 -11.91 -8.02 11.66
N GLU A 355 -12.85 -8.14 12.61
CA GLU A 355 -13.27 -7.03 13.48
C GLU A 355 -12.12 -6.56 14.40
N LYS A 356 -11.23 -7.48 14.80
CA LYS A 356 -10.03 -7.09 15.55
C LYS A 356 -9.04 -6.35 14.67
N LEU A 357 -8.87 -6.76 13.42
CA LEU A 357 -8.07 -6.02 12.44
C LEU A 357 -8.64 -4.62 12.20
N GLU A 358 -9.94 -4.48 12.00
CA GLU A 358 -10.61 -3.17 11.86
C GLU A 358 -10.31 -2.27 13.07
N ALA A 359 -10.39 -2.80 14.29
CA ALA A 359 -10.01 -2.03 15.49
C ALA A 359 -8.52 -1.61 15.47
N MET A 360 -7.63 -2.46 14.97
CA MET A 360 -6.21 -2.17 14.84
C MET A 360 -5.94 -1.12 13.74
N THR A 361 -6.77 -1.07 12.69
CA THR A 361 -6.61 -0.07 11.63
C THR A 361 -6.87 1.36 12.09
N CYS A 362 -7.53 1.56 13.23
CA CYS A 362 -7.63 2.88 13.86
C CYS A 362 -6.27 3.49 14.18
N VAL A 363 -5.23 2.68 14.42
CA VAL A 363 -3.92 3.11 14.91
C VAL A 363 -2.74 2.67 14.04
N CYS A 364 -2.94 1.81 13.03
CA CYS A 364 -1.89 1.46 12.06
C CYS A 364 -1.67 2.60 11.03
N SER A 365 -0.74 2.42 10.11
CA SER A 365 -0.47 3.42 9.07
C SER A 365 -1.25 3.22 7.78
N VAL A 366 -1.85 2.05 7.54
CA VAL A 366 -2.53 1.72 6.27
C VAL A 366 -4.00 1.42 6.46
N GLY A 367 -4.38 0.23 6.91
CA GLY A 367 -5.76 -0.24 6.95
C GLY A 367 -5.82 -1.77 6.87
N LEU A 368 -6.93 -2.30 6.37
CA LEU A 368 -7.07 -3.73 6.05
C LEU A 368 -6.26 -4.06 4.81
N ASP A 369 -5.24 -4.87 4.96
CA ASP A 369 -4.32 -5.15 3.87
C ASP A 369 -4.13 -6.65 3.64
N MET A 370 -4.25 -7.08 2.39
CA MET A 370 -4.09 -8.47 1.95
C MET A 370 -4.96 -9.46 2.74
N ILE A 371 -6.25 -9.15 2.83
CA ILE A 371 -7.23 -9.95 3.58
C ILE A 371 -7.95 -10.89 2.62
N ALA A 372 -7.66 -12.18 2.70
CA ALA A 372 -8.40 -13.21 1.97
C ALA A 372 -9.71 -13.54 2.69
N ILE A 373 -10.82 -13.55 1.95
CA ILE A 373 -12.16 -13.85 2.44
C ILE A 373 -12.84 -14.90 1.54
N PRO A 374 -13.92 -15.56 1.99
CA PRO A 374 -14.61 -16.56 1.18
C PRO A 374 -15.07 -16.00 -0.18
N GLY A 375 -14.84 -16.74 -1.24
CA GLY A 375 -15.18 -16.31 -2.61
C GLY A 375 -16.67 -16.07 -2.84
N ASN A 376 -17.55 -16.66 -2.02
CA ASN A 376 -19.01 -16.44 -2.07
C ASN A 376 -19.47 -15.19 -1.32
N THR A 377 -18.60 -14.44 -0.65
CA THR A 377 -18.94 -13.20 0.04
C THR A 377 -19.65 -12.23 -0.90
N SER A 378 -20.78 -11.66 -0.47
CA SER A 378 -21.59 -10.78 -1.30
C SER A 378 -20.88 -9.43 -1.57
N ALA A 379 -21.16 -8.83 -2.72
CA ALA A 379 -20.66 -7.48 -3.04
C ALA A 379 -21.07 -6.44 -1.99
N SER A 380 -22.29 -6.56 -1.43
CA SER A 380 -22.76 -5.67 -0.36
C SER A 380 -21.96 -5.84 0.94
N THR A 381 -21.56 -7.07 1.30
CA THR A 381 -20.70 -7.30 2.48
C THR A 381 -19.31 -6.70 2.29
N ILE A 382 -18.71 -6.89 1.11
CA ILE A 382 -17.43 -6.25 0.74
C ILE A 382 -17.55 -4.73 0.83
N SER A 383 -18.63 -4.16 0.29
CA SER A 383 -18.91 -2.72 0.41
C SER A 383 -19.09 -2.26 1.85
N GLY A 384 -19.65 -3.10 2.72
CA GLY A 384 -19.80 -2.82 4.15
C GLY A 384 -18.44 -2.67 4.84
N ILE A 385 -17.53 -3.62 4.63
CA ILE A 385 -16.17 -3.59 5.16
C ILE A 385 -15.42 -2.35 4.64
N ILE A 386 -15.57 -2.04 3.35
CA ILE A 386 -14.99 -0.82 2.78
C ILE A 386 -15.55 0.43 3.48
N ALA A 387 -16.88 0.49 3.73
CA ALA A 387 -17.50 1.63 4.37
C ALA A 387 -16.98 1.86 5.80
N ASP A 388 -16.76 0.78 6.56
CA ASP A 388 -16.23 0.83 7.92
C ASP A 388 -14.79 1.37 7.93
N GLU A 389 -13.93 0.88 7.04
CA GLU A 389 -12.57 1.40 6.90
C GLU A 389 -12.52 2.86 6.44
N MET A 390 -13.42 3.26 5.53
CA MET A 390 -13.54 4.67 5.14
C MET A 390 -13.96 5.54 6.33
N ALA A 391 -14.87 5.06 7.19
CA ALA A 391 -15.30 5.76 8.38
C ALA A 391 -14.16 5.91 9.40
N ILE A 392 -13.38 4.84 9.60
CA ILE A 392 -12.17 4.85 10.46
C ILE A 392 -11.18 5.92 9.97
N GLY A 393 -10.85 5.91 8.68
CA GLY A 393 -9.92 6.88 8.09
C GLY A 393 -10.43 8.32 8.18
N MET A 394 -11.71 8.52 7.86
CA MET A 394 -12.35 9.84 7.89
C MET A 394 -12.36 10.45 9.31
N ILE A 395 -12.76 9.68 10.31
CA ILE A 395 -12.89 10.17 11.69
C ILE A 395 -11.52 10.38 12.33
N ASN A 396 -10.58 9.48 12.12
CA ASN A 396 -9.24 9.55 12.71
C ASN A 396 -8.25 10.43 11.93
N GLN A 397 -8.69 11.07 10.84
CA GLN A 397 -7.84 11.95 10.00
C GLN A 397 -6.57 11.24 9.52
N LYS A 398 -6.69 9.97 9.19
CA LYS A 398 -5.56 9.14 8.72
C LYS A 398 -5.90 8.46 7.39
N THR A 399 -4.89 8.02 6.67
CA THR A 399 -5.10 7.12 5.55
C THR A 399 -5.62 5.78 6.04
N THR A 400 -6.67 5.27 5.42
CA THR A 400 -7.03 3.86 5.45
C THR A 400 -7.10 3.32 4.04
N ALA A 401 -6.68 2.07 3.89
CA ALA A 401 -6.72 1.32 2.64
C ALA A 401 -7.45 -0.01 2.87
N VAL A 402 -8.10 -0.51 1.84
CA VAL A 402 -8.74 -1.82 1.85
C VAL A 402 -8.26 -2.60 0.65
N ARG A 403 -7.61 -3.74 0.92
CA ARG A 403 -7.18 -4.73 -0.07
C ARG A 403 -7.79 -6.08 0.33
N LEU A 404 -9.05 -6.28 -0.10
CA LEU A 404 -9.82 -7.51 0.14
C LEU A 404 -9.75 -8.43 -1.06
N ILE A 405 -9.56 -9.71 -0.82
CA ILE A 405 -9.41 -10.74 -1.85
C ILE A 405 -10.47 -11.83 -1.63
N PRO A 406 -11.65 -11.72 -2.27
CA PRO A 406 -12.61 -12.81 -2.27
C PRO A 406 -12.08 -13.96 -3.14
N VAL A 407 -11.62 -15.04 -2.50
CA VAL A 407 -10.94 -16.13 -3.22
C VAL A 407 -11.97 -17.09 -3.79
N VAL A 408 -12.25 -16.95 -5.07
CA VAL A 408 -13.29 -17.74 -5.76
C VAL A 408 -12.99 -19.24 -5.68
N GLY A 409 -13.98 -20.01 -5.23
CA GLY A 409 -13.86 -21.47 -5.08
C GLY A 409 -13.22 -21.92 -3.78
N LYS A 410 -12.82 -20.99 -2.90
CA LYS A 410 -12.26 -21.31 -1.57
C LYS A 410 -13.13 -20.75 -0.44
N ASP A 411 -13.06 -21.40 0.73
CA ASP A 411 -13.83 -21.06 1.92
C ASP A 411 -12.96 -21.10 3.19
N ILE A 412 -13.55 -20.79 4.32
CA ILE A 412 -12.90 -20.78 5.63
C ILE A 412 -12.16 -22.11 5.90
N GLY A 413 -10.93 -22.05 6.37
CA GLY A 413 -10.07 -23.21 6.62
C GLY A 413 -9.14 -23.56 5.44
N GLU A 414 -9.32 -22.91 4.29
CA GLU A 414 -8.42 -23.02 3.14
C GLU A 414 -7.45 -21.82 3.09
N GLN A 415 -6.49 -21.88 2.17
CA GLN A 415 -5.47 -20.85 1.98
C GLN A 415 -5.42 -20.41 0.53
N ALA A 416 -5.10 -19.13 0.31
CA ALA A 416 -4.81 -18.55 -1.00
C ALA A 416 -3.31 -18.32 -1.15
N GLU A 417 -2.77 -18.62 -2.34
CA GLU A 417 -1.36 -18.48 -2.68
C GLU A 417 -1.16 -17.31 -3.64
N PHE A 418 -0.43 -16.29 -3.22
CA PHE A 418 -0.14 -15.12 -4.06
C PHE A 418 1.30 -15.10 -4.56
N GLY A 419 2.19 -15.83 -3.89
CA GLY A 419 3.60 -15.97 -4.26
C GLY A 419 4.46 -14.73 -3.98
N GLY A 420 5.78 -14.92 -4.06
CA GLY A 420 6.77 -13.87 -3.85
C GLY A 420 6.60 -13.15 -2.51
N LEU A 421 6.67 -11.81 -2.53
CA LEU A 421 6.49 -10.98 -1.34
C LEU A 421 5.04 -10.93 -0.84
N LEU A 422 4.06 -11.26 -1.70
CA LEU A 422 2.65 -11.25 -1.31
C LEU A 422 2.27 -12.48 -0.45
N GLY A 423 3.09 -13.52 -0.45
CA GLY A 423 2.97 -14.69 0.41
C GLY A 423 1.71 -15.52 0.17
N TYR A 424 1.08 -15.95 1.26
CA TYR A 424 -0.17 -16.70 1.28
C TYR A 424 -1.06 -16.22 2.43
N ALA A 425 -2.39 -16.38 2.29
CA ALA A 425 -3.32 -15.96 3.31
C ALA A 425 -4.32 -17.06 3.67
N PRO A 426 -4.61 -17.29 4.97
CA PRO A 426 -5.77 -18.06 5.38
C PRO A 426 -7.05 -17.30 5.02
N ILE A 427 -8.09 -18.05 4.61
CA ILE A 427 -9.41 -17.46 4.34
C ILE A 427 -10.08 -17.09 5.66
N MET A 428 -10.24 -15.80 5.91
CA MET A 428 -10.84 -15.29 7.14
C MET A 428 -12.37 -15.29 7.09
N PRO A 429 -13.04 -15.67 8.18
CA PRO A 429 -14.49 -15.55 8.26
C PRO A 429 -14.94 -14.10 8.19
N VAL A 430 -16.08 -13.86 7.52
CA VAL A 430 -16.78 -12.56 7.51
C VAL A 430 -18.11 -12.66 8.22
N ASN A 431 -18.60 -11.53 8.75
CA ASN A 431 -19.88 -11.50 9.43
C ASN A 431 -21.01 -11.94 8.49
N LYS A 432 -21.88 -12.83 8.95
CA LYS A 432 -22.98 -13.43 8.16
C LYS A 432 -24.20 -12.54 7.97
N PHE A 433 -24.31 -11.44 8.74
CA PHE A 433 -25.46 -10.56 8.66
C PHE A 433 -25.35 -9.56 7.52
N SER A 434 -26.45 -9.38 6.79
CA SER A 434 -26.47 -8.53 5.60
C SER A 434 -26.51 -7.04 5.96
N CYS A 435 -25.67 -6.25 5.29
CA CYS A 435 -25.69 -4.79 5.29
C CYS A 435 -26.28 -4.22 3.97
N GLU A 436 -26.87 -5.04 3.12
CA GLU A 436 -27.35 -4.66 1.78
C GLU A 436 -28.26 -3.43 1.78
N LYS A 437 -29.24 -3.35 2.70
CA LYS A 437 -30.13 -2.19 2.81
C LYS A 437 -29.39 -0.90 3.17
N PHE A 438 -28.31 -1.02 3.96
CA PHE A 438 -27.47 0.13 4.32
C PHE A 438 -26.67 0.61 3.11
N ILE A 439 -26.00 -0.29 2.42
CA ILE A 439 -25.20 0.01 1.23
C ILE A 439 -26.07 0.58 0.09
N ASN A 440 -27.25 0.02 -0.12
CA ASN A 440 -28.17 0.46 -1.18
C ASN A 440 -28.82 1.84 -0.93
N ARG A 441 -28.62 2.47 0.23
CA ARG A 441 -29.01 3.87 0.44
C ARG A 441 -28.24 4.81 -0.49
N GLY A 442 -26.98 4.48 -0.81
CA GLY A 442 -26.13 5.30 -1.68
C GLY A 442 -25.87 6.70 -1.15
N GLY A 443 -25.55 7.62 -2.05
CA GLY A 443 -25.32 9.03 -1.72
C GLY A 443 -23.99 9.24 -0.99
N ARG A 444 -24.00 10.05 0.07
CA ARG A 444 -22.78 10.40 0.82
C ARG A 444 -23.00 10.34 2.33
N ILE A 445 -22.01 9.79 3.05
CA ILE A 445 -21.82 10.07 4.47
C ILE A 445 -21.06 11.39 4.55
N PRO A 446 -21.62 12.44 5.21
CA PRO A 446 -20.98 13.75 5.24
C PRO A 446 -19.69 13.75 6.05
N ALA A 447 -18.83 14.74 5.77
CA ALA A 447 -17.61 14.95 6.54
C ALA A 447 -17.93 15.19 8.05
N PRO A 448 -17.08 14.69 8.95
CA PRO A 448 -17.31 14.86 10.40
C PRO A 448 -17.16 16.33 10.82
N ILE A 449 -17.84 16.73 11.87
CA ILE A 449 -17.89 18.14 12.34
C ILE A 449 -16.49 18.73 12.59
N HIS A 450 -15.55 17.93 13.07
CA HIS A 450 -14.18 18.39 13.34
C HIS A 450 -13.36 18.70 12.07
N SER A 451 -13.85 18.32 10.88
CA SER A 451 -13.23 18.72 9.61
C SER A 451 -13.50 20.17 9.22
N PHE A 452 -14.46 20.82 9.88
CA PHE A 452 -14.79 22.23 9.69
C PHE A 452 -13.91 23.19 10.50
N LYS A 453 -12.73 22.76 10.91
CA LYS A 453 -11.72 23.65 11.48
C LYS A 453 -11.18 24.55 10.38
N ASN A 454 -11.53 25.81 10.45
CA ASN A 454 -11.00 26.86 9.60
C ASN A 454 -9.79 27.52 10.27
#